data_82b2a30b697d08cab3edd86b684cfebc
#
_entry.id   82b2a30b697d08cab3edd86b684cfebc
#
_cell.length_a   1.000
_cell.length_b   1.000
_cell.length_c   1.000
_cell.angle_alpha   90.00
_cell.angle_beta   90.00
_cell.angle_gamma   90.00
#
_symmetry.space_group_name_H-M   'P 1'
#
loop_
_entity.id
_entity.type
_entity.pdbx_description
1 polymer ?
#
loop_
_entity_poly.entity_id
_entity_poly.type
_entity_poly.pdbx_seq_one_letter_code
_entity_poly.pdbx_strand_id
1 'polypeptide(L)'
;EILSFSPELFFKTKKRKIFTKPMKGTIKRDKDPIKDEENKIFLQNDTKNLSENVMICDLLRNDLSKIITKKSLKTKLFEIQSHPTLHQMTSRAQGKLKKNISLHQIFKALFPCGSITGAPKLESIKFIEELEQRDRGIYCGTIGLIHKNKNKFSVAIRTLEKQDEIYTYSTGSGLVWDSKFKDEFEELKLKSAILNPCDFHLFETMYFKNSQILFLKEHLLRLINSALKFNFNTHKLFKDFYNIL
;
A
#
# COMPACT_ATOMS: atom_id res chain seq x y z
N GLU A 1 2.35 15.53 10.63
CA GLU A 1 3.21 14.81 9.70
C GLU A 1 2.59 13.48 9.31
N ILE A 2 2.74 13.05 8.05
CA ILE A 2 2.12 11.81 7.57
C ILE A 2 3.21 10.96 6.87
N LEU A 3 3.34 9.71 7.30
CA LEU A 3 4.22 8.72 6.69
C LEU A 3 3.37 7.56 6.16
N SER A 4 3.30 7.38 4.84
CA SER A 4 2.45 6.37 4.22
C SER A 4 3.25 5.32 3.46
N PHE A 5 3.05 4.05 3.82
CA PHE A 5 3.63 2.87 3.17
C PHE A 5 2.55 2.08 2.43
N SER A 6 1.55 2.77 1.92
CA SER A 6 0.39 2.13 1.30
C SER A 6 0.76 1.25 0.12
N PRO A 7 0.38 -0.02 0.14
CA PRO A 7 0.57 -0.93 -0.99
C PRO A 7 -0.53 -0.78 -2.05
N GLU A 8 -1.65 -0.11 -1.74
CA GLU A 8 -2.84 -0.10 -2.57
C GLU A 8 -2.99 1.16 -3.42
N LEU A 9 -3.08 0.97 -4.72
CA LEU A 9 -3.38 2.03 -5.66
C LEU A 9 -4.89 2.31 -5.67
N PHE A 10 -5.29 3.50 -5.21
CA PHE A 10 -6.67 3.95 -5.35
C PHE A 10 -7.01 4.19 -6.81
N PHE A 11 -6.37 5.16 -7.43
CA PHE A 11 -6.40 5.33 -8.89
C PHE A 11 -5.19 6.10 -9.40
N LYS A 12 -4.91 5.93 -10.68
CA LYS A 12 -4.01 6.82 -11.42
C LYS A 12 -4.67 7.28 -12.72
N THR A 13 -4.34 8.50 -13.12
CA THR A 13 -4.72 9.01 -14.43
C THR A 13 -3.49 9.37 -15.24
N LYS A 14 -3.58 9.18 -16.56
CA LYS A 14 -2.60 9.71 -17.53
C LYS A 14 -3.37 10.21 -18.73
N LYS A 15 -3.36 11.53 -18.95
CA LYS A 15 -4.26 12.17 -19.92
C LYS A 15 -5.70 11.78 -19.59
N ARG A 16 -6.45 11.24 -20.58
CA ARG A 16 -7.82 10.76 -20.40
C ARG A 16 -7.96 9.28 -20.01
N LYS A 17 -6.89 8.58 -19.66
CA LYS A 17 -6.97 7.21 -19.17
C LYS A 17 -7.01 7.21 -17.66
N ILE A 18 -7.93 6.45 -17.07
CA ILE A 18 -8.00 6.15 -15.65
C ILE A 18 -7.76 4.66 -15.44
N PHE A 19 -7.12 4.34 -14.32
CA PHE A 19 -6.69 3.01 -13.96
C PHE A 19 -6.79 2.83 -12.45
N THR A 20 -7.43 1.75 -12.01
CA THR A 20 -7.53 1.32 -10.62
C THR A 20 -6.93 -0.08 -10.48
N LYS A 21 -6.44 -0.41 -9.29
CA LYS A 21 -5.83 -1.71 -9.04
C LYS A 21 -6.10 -2.15 -7.61
N PRO A 22 -7.33 -2.62 -7.32
CA PRO A 22 -7.65 -3.19 -6.03
C PRO A 22 -6.84 -4.46 -5.79
N MET A 23 -6.59 -4.73 -4.51
CA MET A 23 -5.84 -5.88 -4.06
C MET A 23 -6.61 -6.59 -2.96
N LYS A 24 -6.77 -7.90 -3.09
CA LYS A 24 -7.36 -8.80 -2.10
C LYS A 24 -6.66 -10.15 -2.21
N GLY A 25 -6.36 -10.73 -1.06
CA GLY A 25 -5.61 -11.97 -1.00
C GLY A 25 -4.10 -11.76 -1.00
N THR A 26 -3.48 -12.24 0.05
CA THR A 26 -2.03 -12.18 0.26
C THR A 26 -1.58 -13.47 0.92
N ILE A 27 -0.48 -14.03 0.43
CA ILE A 27 0.15 -15.21 1.04
C ILE A 27 1.67 -14.99 1.12
N LYS A 28 2.27 -15.47 2.19
CA LYS A 28 3.72 -15.36 2.41
C LYS A 28 4.48 -16.22 1.38
N ARG A 29 5.65 -15.72 0.93
CA ARG A 29 6.61 -16.50 0.17
C ARG A 29 7.23 -17.59 1.04
N ASP A 30 7.55 -18.73 0.43
CA ASP A 30 8.36 -19.76 1.06
C ASP A 30 9.80 -19.74 0.51
N LYS A 31 10.76 -20.22 1.30
CA LYS A 31 12.16 -20.39 0.87
C LYS A 31 12.32 -21.60 -0.04
N ASP A 32 11.46 -22.60 0.12
CA ASP A 32 11.38 -23.78 -0.73
C ASP A 32 10.62 -23.40 -2.00
N PRO A 33 11.21 -23.49 -3.18
CA PRO A 33 10.56 -23.11 -4.45
C PRO A 33 9.28 -23.90 -4.75
N ILE A 34 9.18 -25.15 -4.30
CA ILE A 34 8.01 -26.01 -4.52
C ILE A 34 6.84 -25.47 -3.70
N LYS A 35 7.06 -25.26 -2.39
CA LYS A 35 6.06 -24.69 -1.49
C LYS A 35 5.66 -23.26 -1.88
N ASP A 36 6.61 -22.48 -2.39
CA ASP A 36 6.34 -21.14 -2.87
C ASP A 36 5.38 -21.12 -4.07
N GLU A 37 5.55 -22.05 -5.00
CA GLU A 37 4.61 -22.19 -6.14
C GLU A 37 3.27 -22.79 -5.69
N GLU A 38 3.26 -23.73 -4.73
CA GLU A 38 2.01 -24.23 -4.11
C GLU A 38 1.23 -23.10 -3.44
N ASN A 39 1.88 -22.23 -2.69
CA ASN A 39 1.28 -21.04 -2.07
C ASN A 39 0.65 -20.12 -3.11
N LYS A 40 1.33 -19.90 -4.21
CA LYS A 40 0.84 -19.08 -5.31
C LYS A 40 -0.38 -19.70 -6.00
N ILE A 41 -0.34 -21.02 -6.26
CA ILE A 41 -1.48 -21.79 -6.82
C ILE A 41 -2.65 -21.78 -5.85
N PHE A 42 -2.40 -21.97 -4.56
CA PHE A 42 -3.44 -21.85 -3.53
C PHE A 42 -4.13 -20.49 -3.59
N LEU A 43 -3.36 -19.40 -3.56
CA LEU A 43 -3.91 -18.05 -3.64
C LEU A 43 -4.74 -17.81 -4.90
N GLN A 44 -4.31 -18.41 -6.02
CA GLN A 44 -5.00 -18.29 -7.31
C GLN A 44 -6.36 -19.00 -7.34
N ASN A 45 -6.54 -20.02 -6.51
CA ASN A 45 -7.74 -20.88 -6.51
C ASN A 45 -8.59 -20.72 -5.23
N ASP A 46 -8.17 -19.93 -4.26
CA ASP A 46 -8.89 -19.75 -3.01
C ASP A 46 -10.21 -18.99 -3.23
N THR A 47 -11.31 -19.68 -3.04
CA THR A 47 -12.67 -19.18 -3.33
C THR A 47 -13.02 -17.93 -2.54
N LYS A 48 -12.56 -17.79 -1.28
CA LYS A 48 -12.79 -16.61 -0.45
C LYS A 48 -12.12 -15.38 -1.08
N ASN A 49 -10.82 -15.48 -1.37
CA ASN A 49 -10.06 -14.38 -1.97
C ASN A 49 -10.56 -14.00 -3.38
N LEU A 50 -10.97 -15.00 -4.18
CA LEU A 50 -11.57 -14.77 -5.48
C LEU A 50 -12.90 -14.00 -5.37
N SER A 51 -13.79 -14.42 -4.48
CA SER A 51 -15.09 -13.78 -4.27
C SER A 51 -14.96 -12.33 -3.78
N GLU A 52 -14.09 -12.08 -2.79
CA GLU A 52 -13.82 -10.73 -2.31
C GLU A 52 -13.22 -9.84 -3.42
N ASN A 53 -12.32 -10.38 -4.21
CA ASN A 53 -11.67 -9.64 -5.29
C ASN A 53 -12.67 -9.27 -6.40
N VAL A 54 -13.56 -10.19 -6.79
CA VAL A 54 -14.64 -9.93 -7.76
C VAL A 54 -15.58 -8.84 -7.24
N MET A 55 -16.03 -8.96 -5.98
CA MET A 55 -16.95 -7.99 -5.37
C MET A 55 -16.37 -6.56 -5.41
N ILE A 56 -15.12 -6.39 -5.02
CA ILE A 56 -14.48 -5.07 -5.04
C ILE A 56 -14.22 -4.59 -6.46
N CYS A 57 -13.85 -5.48 -7.37
CA CYS A 57 -13.65 -5.12 -8.77
C CYS A 57 -14.96 -4.68 -9.42
N ASP A 58 -16.07 -5.32 -9.09
CA ASP A 58 -17.39 -4.99 -9.63
C ASP A 58 -17.90 -3.65 -9.09
N LEU A 59 -17.69 -3.38 -7.81
CA LEU A 59 -17.96 -2.08 -7.21
C LEU A 59 -17.19 -0.96 -7.92
N LEU A 60 -15.91 -1.17 -8.17
CA LEU A 60 -15.07 -0.20 -8.91
C LEU A 60 -15.50 -0.05 -10.37
N ARG A 61 -15.93 -1.12 -11.02
CA ARG A 61 -16.51 -1.06 -12.38
C ARG A 61 -17.74 -0.18 -12.42
N ASN A 62 -18.64 -0.36 -11.45
CA ASN A 62 -19.84 0.46 -11.31
C ASN A 62 -19.46 1.94 -11.13
N ASP A 63 -18.56 2.24 -10.20
CA ASP A 63 -18.13 3.61 -9.93
C ASP A 63 -17.42 4.25 -11.14
N LEU A 64 -16.52 3.52 -11.80
CA LEU A 64 -15.86 4.00 -13.03
C LEU A 64 -16.85 4.24 -14.17
N SER A 65 -17.92 3.44 -14.27
CA SER A 65 -18.91 3.58 -15.36
C SER A 65 -19.56 4.97 -15.43
N LYS A 66 -19.66 5.63 -14.27
CA LYS A 66 -20.23 6.98 -14.14
C LYS A 66 -19.38 8.05 -14.86
N ILE A 67 -18.06 7.86 -14.93
CA ILE A 67 -17.09 8.88 -15.39
C ILE A 67 -16.32 8.50 -16.66
N ILE A 68 -16.39 7.28 -17.12
CA ILE A 68 -15.73 6.83 -18.35
C ILE A 68 -16.66 6.82 -19.55
N THR A 69 -16.10 6.79 -20.76
CA THR A 69 -16.87 6.65 -21.99
C THR A 69 -17.40 5.22 -22.11
N LYS A 70 -18.63 5.09 -22.64
CA LYS A 70 -19.25 3.79 -22.91
C LYS A 70 -18.29 2.87 -23.68
N LYS A 71 -18.31 1.59 -23.38
CA LYS A 71 -17.46 0.53 -24.00
C LYS A 71 -15.95 0.69 -23.80
N SER A 72 -15.48 1.67 -23.02
CA SER A 72 -14.03 1.83 -22.76
C SER A 72 -13.53 1.07 -21.54
N LEU A 73 -14.42 0.53 -20.72
CA LEU A 73 -14.07 -0.26 -19.55
C LEU A 73 -13.40 -1.56 -19.96
N LYS A 74 -12.22 -1.80 -19.38
CA LYS A 74 -11.49 -3.06 -19.50
C LYS A 74 -11.11 -3.52 -18.11
N THR A 75 -11.32 -4.79 -17.83
CA THR A 75 -10.96 -5.42 -16.55
C THR A 75 -10.03 -6.59 -16.82
N LYS A 76 -9.11 -6.83 -15.88
CA LYS A 76 -8.32 -8.05 -15.79
C LYS A 76 -8.36 -8.49 -14.33
N LEU A 77 -8.83 -9.70 -14.09
CA LEU A 77 -9.05 -10.24 -12.75
C LEU A 77 -7.91 -11.18 -12.37
N PHE A 78 -7.68 -11.32 -11.07
CA PHE A 78 -6.87 -12.37 -10.45
C PHE A 78 -5.42 -12.43 -10.92
N GLU A 79 -4.78 -11.29 -11.13
CA GLU A 79 -3.35 -11.24 -11.44
C GLU A 79 -2.55 -11.46 -10.15
N ILE A 80 -1.78 -12.53 -10.09
CA ILE A 80 -0.85 -12.75 -8.98
C ILE A 80 0.42 -11.96 -9.22
N GLN A 81 0.81 -11.18 -8.23
CA GLN A 81 2.06 -10.43 -8.19
C GLN A 81 2.96 -10.98 -7.10
N SER A 82 4.15 -11.41 -7.48
CA SER A 82 5.16 -11.88 -6.54
C SER A 82 6.07 -10.71 -6.13
N HIS A 83 6.14 -10.48 -4.84
CA HIS A 83 7.05 -9.55 -4.18
C HIS A 83 8.14 -10.33 -3.45
N PRO A 84 9.20 -9.70 -2.95
CA PRO A 84 10.26 -10.42 -2.23
C PRO A 84 9.78 -11.27 -1.05
N THR A 85 8.73 -10.84 -0.34
CA THR A 85 8.24 -11.47 0.89
C THR A 85 6.87 -12.11 0.79
N LEU A 86 6.10 -11.81 -0.28
CA LEU A 86 4.72 -12.27 -0.40
C LEU A 86 4.26 -12.37 -1.85
N HIS A 87 3.24 -13.21 -2.09
CA HIS A 87 2.41 -13.17 -3.28
C HIS A 87 1.11 -12.43 -2.98
N GLN A 88 0.61 -11.68 -3.94
CA GLN A 88 -0.57 -10.85 -3.79
C GLN A 88 -1.47 -10.95 -5.01
N MET A 89 -2.76 -11.16 -4.77
CA MET A 89 -3.76 -11.13 -5.82
C MET A 89 -4.25 -9.71 -6.05
N THR A 90 -4.23 -9.29 -7.28
CA THR A 90 -4.71 -7.97 -7.71
C THR A 90 -5.65 -8.11 -8.89
N SER A 91 -6.61 -7.21 -8.99
CA SER A 91 -7.40 -7.03 -10.20
C SER A 91 -7.18 -5.63 -10.76
N ARG A 92 -7.56 -5.45 -12.01
CA ARG A 92 -7.37 -4.20 -12.71
C ARG A 92 -8.67 -3.76 -13.37
N ALA A 93 -9.05 -2.51 -13.17
CA ALA A 93 -10.10 -1.87 -13.96
C ALA A 93 -9.55 -0.57 -14.55
N GLN A 94 -9.81 -0.35 -15.84
CA GLN A 94 -9.36 0.84 -16.54
C GLN A 94 -10.37 1.31 -17.58
N GLY A 95 -10.34 2.61 -17.88
CA GLY A 95 -11.22 3.17 -18.89
C GLY A 95 -10.71 4.51 -19.42
N LYS A 96 -11.43 5.03 -20.43
CA LYS A 96 -11.18 6.36 -20.99
C LYS A 96 -12.18 7.34 -20.39
N LEU A 97 -11.69 8.33 -19.63
CA LEU A 97 -12.53 9.38 -19.04
C LEU A 97 -13.36 10.11 -20.11
N LYS A 98 -14.59 10.45 -19.79
CA LYS A 98 -15.42 11.36 -20.59
C LYS A 98 -14.65 12.68 -20.82
N LYS A 99 -15.04 13.46 -21.81
CA LYS A 99 -14.47 14.80 -22.02
C LYS A 99 -14.79 15.68 -20.79
N ASN A 100 -13.87 16.56 -20.44
CA ASN A 100 -14.03 17.57 -19.37
C ASN A 100 -14.34 17.03 -17.96
N ILE A 101 -14.01 15.76 -17.66
CA ILE A 101 -14.09 15.24 -16.30
C ILE A 101 -12.97 15.86 -15.45
N SER A 102 -13.37 16.58 -14.40
CA SER A 102 -12.48 17.17 -13.41
C SER A 102 -12.00 16.13 -12.40
N LEU A 103 -10.89 16.44 -11.72
CA LEU A 103 -10.41 15.59 -10.63
C LEU A 103 -11.45 15.47 -9.51
N HIS A 104 -12.16 16.55 -9.19
CA HIS A 104 -13.27 16.52 -8.23
C HIS A 104 -14.36 15.50 -8.62
N GLN A 105 -14.76 15.46 -9.88
CA GLN A 105 -15.75 14.48 -10.35
C GLN A 105 -15.23 13.04 -10.28
N ILE A 106 -13.93 12.82 -10.47
CA ILE A 106 -13.32 11.50 -10.25
C ILE A 106 -13.44 11.10 -8.80
N PHE A 107 -13.08 12.00 -7.86
CA PHE A 107 -13.22 11.75 -6.43
C PHE A 107 -14.67 11.49 -6.05
N LYS A 108 -15.62 12.33 -6.48
CA LYS A 108 -17.04 12.16 -6.20
C LYS A 108 -17.59 10.79 -6.66
N ALA A 109 -17.04 10.23 -7.73
CA ALA A 109 -17.45 8.92 -8.24
C ALA A 109 -16.80 7.75 -7.49
N LEU A 110 -15.52 7.86 -7.09
CA LEU A 110 -14.74 6.75 -6.58
C LEU A 110 -14.57 6.74 -5.07
N PHE A 111 -14.56 7.93 -4.44
CA PHE A 111 -14.29 8.06 -3.01
C PHE A 111 -15.56 7.86 -2.16
N PRO A 112 -15.44 7.25 -0.97
CA PRO A 112 -14.28 6.52 -0.52
C PRO A 112 -14.04 5.22 -1.30
N CYS A 113 -12.81 4.67 -1.22
CA CYS A 113 -12.47 3.45 -1.94
C CYS A 113 -13.31 2.26 -1.47
N GLY A 114 -13.84 1.48 -2.41
CA GLY A 114 -14.69 0.33 -2.08
C GLY A 114 -13.98 -0.75 -1.27
N SER A 115 -12.67 -0.91 -1.44
CA SER A 115 -11.86 -1.92 -0.72
C SER A 115 -11.75 -1.68 0.78
N ILE A 116 -12.00 -0.44 1.22
CA ILE A 116 -11.91 -0.02 2.64
C ILE A 116 -13.28 0.36 3.23
N THR A 117 -14.34 0.20 2.47
CA THR A 117 -15.72 0.41 2.91
C THR A 117 -16.51 -0.89 2.85
N GLY A 118 -17.00 -1.28 1.71
CA GLY A 118 -17.78 -2.49 1.51
C GLY A 118 -18.79 -2.35 0.38
N ALA A 119 -19.61 -3.34 0.20
CA ALA A 119 -20.71 -3.36 -0.77
C ALA A 119 -22.00 -3.87 -0.10
N PRO A 120 -23.11 -3.09 -0.19
CA PRO A 120 -23.29 -1.77 -0.83
C PRO A 120 -22.55 -0.66 -0.11
N LYS A 121 -21.87 0.22 -0.86
CA LYS A 121 -20.95 1.23 -0.29
C LYS A 121 -21.62 2.16 0.73
N LEU A 122 -22.78 2.71 0.41
CA LEU A 122 -23.46 3.68 1.29
C LEU A 122 -23.92 3.05 2.60
N GLU A 123 -24.45 1.84 2.57
CA GLU A 123 -24.86 1.12 3.77
C GLU A 123 -23.66 0.75 4.64
N SER A 124 -22.57 0.29 4.00
CA SER A 124 -21.33 -0.02 4.72
C SER A 124 -20.76 1.22 5.42
N ILE A 125 -20.84 2.41 4.79
CA ILE A 125 -20.37 3.66 5.42
C ILE A 125 -21.21 3.99 6.66
N LYS A 126 -22.53 3.86 6.60
CA LYS A 126 -23.42 4.08 7.76
C LYS A 126 -23.07 3.16 8.93
N PHE A 127 -22.90 1.86 8.65
CA PHE A 127 -22.48 0.90 9.68
C PHE A 127 -21.12 1.23 10.28
N ILE A 128 -20.15 1.65 9.46
CA ILE A 128 -18.83 2.08 9.93
C ILE A 128 -18.95 3.28 10.87
N GLU A 129 -19.75 4.29 10.50
CA GLU A 129 -19.99 5.48 11.30
C GLU A 129 -20.67 5.14 12.64
N GLU A 130 -21.68 4.28 12.59
CA GLU A 130 -22.42 3.82 13.77
C GLU A 130 -21.54 3.02 14.73
N LEU A 131 -20.71 2.10 14.21
CA LEU A 131 -19.93 1.17 15.03
C LEU A 131 -18.62 1.77 15.55
N GLU A 132 -17.93 2.58 14.75
CA GLU A 132 -16.63 3.11 15.15
C GLU A 132 -16.74 4.35 16.04
N GLN A 133 -17.80 5.13 15.90
CA GLN A 133 -18.08 6.33 16.71
C GLN A 133 -16.88 7.29 16.86
N ARG A 134 -16.04 7.35 15.83
CA ARG A 134 -14.83 8.18 15.78
C ARG A 134 -14.49 8.57 14.37
N ASP A 135 -13.82 9.68 14.21
CA ASP A 135 -13.23 10.09 12.95
C ASP A 135 -12.02 9.22 12.61
N ARG A 136 -11.96 8.76 11.36
CA ARG A 136 -10.81 7.99 10.84
C ARG A 136 -9.59 8.87 10.53
N GLY A 137 -9.74 10.18 10.47
CA GLY A 137 -8.69 11.09 10.05
C GLY A 137 -8.21 10.76 8.64
N ILE A 138 -6.90 10.62 8.46
CA ILE A 138 -6.32 10.21 7.17
C ILE A 138 -6.55 8.72 6.86
N TYR A 139 -6.78 7.89 7.88
CA TYR A 139 -6.95 6.45 7.72
C TYR A 139 -8.14 6.13 6.80
N CYS A 140 -7.93 5.24 5.84
CA CYS A 140 -8.90 4.94 4.77
C CYS A 140 -9.23 6.11 3.84
N GLY A 141 -8.55 7.24 3.98
CA GLY A 141 -8.58 8.34 3.03
C GLY A 141 -7.69 8.06 1.83
N THR A 142 -7.08 9.12 1.31
CA THR A 142 -6.19 8.99 0.16
C THR A 142 -5.06 10.01 0.19
N ILE A 143 -3.89 9.57 -0.26
CA ILE A 143 -2.69 10.41 -0.41
C ILE A 143 -2.24 10.29 -1.84
N GLY A 144 -1.84 11.40 -2.44
CA GLY A 144 -1.42 11.32 -3.83
C GLY A 144 -0.68 12.52 -4.36
N LEU A 145 -0.27 12.37 -5.60
CA LEU A 145 0.44 13.38 -6.36
C LEU A 145 -0.40 13.85 -7.54
N ILE A 146 -0.57 15.16 -7.63
CA ILE A 146 -1.23 15.83 -8.75
C ILE A 146 -0.15 16.46 -9.62
N HIS A 147 -0.13 16.09 -10.88
CA HIS A 147 0.77 16.65 -11.87
C HIS A 147 -0.03 16.97 -13.16
N LYS A 148 0.44 17.94 -13.94
CA LYS A 148 -0.25 18.50 -15.12
C LYS A 148 -1.03 17.50 -15.98
N ASN A 149 -0.49 16.31 -16.25
CA ASN A 149 -1.13 15.30 -17.11
C ASN A 149 -1.21 13.91 -16.46
N LYS A 150 -0.85 13.79 -15.20
CA LYS A 150 -0.78 12.51 -14.48
C LYS A 150 -1.13 12.76 -13.02
N ASN A 151 -2.05 11.98 -12.50
CA ASN A 151 -2.32 11.96 -11.08
C ASN A 151 -2.17 10.51 -10.60
N LYS A 152 -1.72 10.33 -9.38
CA LYS A 152 -1.62 9.02 -8.73
C LYS A 152 -2.02 9.18 -7.28
N PHE A 153 -2.97 8.37 -6.84
CA PHE A 153 -3.47 8.36 -5.47
C PHE A 153 -3.43 6.94 -4.93
N SER A 154 -2.99 6.81 -3.70
CA SER A 154 -3.01 5.56 -2.92
C SER A 154 -4.09 5.63 -1.85
N VAL A 155 -4.66 4.50 -1.47
CA VAL A 155 -5.52 4.41 -0.29
C VAL A 155 -4.65 4.63 0.94
N ALA A 156 -5.06 5.48 1.86
CA ALA A 156 -4.28 5.79 3.06
C ALA A 156 -4.45 4.69 4.13
N ILE A 157 -3.87 3.53 3.85
CA ILE A 157 -3.66 2.40 4.78
C ILE A 157 -2.17 2.20 5.01
N ARG A 158 -1.77 1.50 6.04
CA ARG A 158 -0.36 1.37 6.44
C ARG A 158 0.30 2.76 6.56
N THR A 159 -0.41 3.67 7.19
CA THR A 159 -0.08 5.09 7.26
C THR A 159 0.01 5.50 8.72
N LEU A 160 1.12 6.12 9.06
CA LEU A 160 1.37 6.72 10.37
C LEU A 160 1.08 8.21 10.28
N GLU A 161 0.29 8.71 11.20
CA GLU A 161 -0.01 10.12 11.37
C GLU A 161 0.65 10.60 12.65
N LYS A 162 1.42 11.69 12.56
CA LYS A 162 1.98 12.37 13.73
C LYS A 162 1.27 13.71 13.89
N GLN A 163 0.65 13.89 15.04
CA GLN A 163 0.10 15.17 15.50
C GLN A 163 0.75 15.47 16.85
N ASP A 164 1.47 16.57 16.89
CA ASP A 164 2.34 16.93 18.03
C ASP A 164 3.33 15.79 18.34
N GLU A 165 3.32 15.26 19.55
CA GLU A 165 4.15 14.11 19.96
C GLU A 165 3.41 12.77 19.90
N ILE A 166 2.17 12.76 19.40
CA ILE A 166 1.35 11.56 19.31
C ILE A 166 1.47 10.95 17.91
N TYR A 167 1.78 9.67 17.87
CA TYR A 167 1.82 8.88 16.66
C TYR A 167 0.63 7.94 16.61
N THR A 168 -0.20 8.07 15.58
CA THR A 168 -1.37 7.22 15.38
C THR A 168 -1.18 6.36 14.15
N TYR A 169 -1.28 5.05 14.32
CA TYR A 169 -1.29 4.07 13.24
C TYR A 169 -2.57 3.26 13.30
N SER A 170 -3.45 3.47 12.33
CA SER A 170 -4.73 2.78 12.28
C SER A 170 -4.65 1.54 11.39
N THR A 171 -5.28 0.45 11.86
CA THR A 171 -5.39 -0.80 11.12
C THR A 171 -6.81 -1.33 11.18
N GLY A 172 -7.21 -2.11 10.20
CA GLY A 172 -8.54 -2.70 10.11
C GLY A 172 -8.56 -3.90 9.18
N SER A 173 -9.61 -4.71 9.28
CA SER A 173 -9.87 -5.83 8.37
C SER A 173 -11.25 -5.69 7.71
N GLY A 174 -11.46 -6.45 6.63
CA GLY A 174 -12.75 -6.54 5.96
C GLY A 174 -13.53 -7.72 6.50
N LEU A 175 -14.61 -7.47 7.21
CA LEU A 175 -15.47 -8.53 7.74
C LEU A 175 -16.39 -9.07 6.65
N VAL A 176 -16.46 -10.37 6.53
CA VAL A 176 -17.40 -11.11 5.68
C VAL A 176 -18.14 -12.14 6.55
N TRP A 177 -19.20 -12.75 6.00
CA TRP A 177 -20.02 -13.70 6.76
C TRP A 177 -19.22 -14.83 7.42
N ASP A 178 -18.19 -15.32 6.75
CA ASP A 178 -17.35 -16.42 7.23
C ASP A 178 -16.16 -15.96 8.09
N SER A 179 -16.05 -14.67 8.40
CA SER A 179 -14.97 -14.13 9.23
C SER A 179 -15.06 -14.69 10.65
N LYS A 180 -13.92 -15.15 11.17
CA LYS A 180 -13.77 -15.59 12.56
C LYS A 180 -12.97 -14.54 13.33
N PHE A 181 -13.44 -14.14 14.48
CA PHE A 181 -12.83 -13.10 15.31
C PHE A 181 -11.31 -13.32 15.53
N LYS A 182 -10.92 -14.56 15.84
CA LYS A 182 -9.50 -14.88 16.09
C LYS A 182 -8.62 -14.62 14.87
N ASP A 183 -9.08 -15.02 13.69
CA ASP A 183 -8.32 -14.90 12.45
C ASP A 183 -8.21 -13.43 12.04
N GLU A 184 -9.30 -12.67 12.13
CA GLU A 184 -9.31 -11.24 11.86
C GLU A 184 -8.41 -10.45 12.84
N PHE A 185 -8.42 -10.83 14.13
CA PHE A 185 -7.58 -10.19 15.14
C PHE A 185 -6.08 -10.45 14.90
N GLU A 186 -5.71 -11.68 14.53
CA GLU A 186 -4.34 -12.00 14.14
C GLU A 186 -3.92 -11.25 12.85
N GLU A 187 -4.83 -11.07 11.91
CA GLU A 187 -4.59 -10.24 10.72
C GLU A 187 -4.31 -8.77 11.10
N LEU A 188 -5.04 -8.20 12.06
CA LEU A 188 -4.76 -6.84 12.56
C LEU A 188 -3.39 -6.72 13.18
N LYS A 189 -2.97 -7.70 14.00
CA LYS A 189 -1.62 -7.75 14.58
C LYS A 189 -0.55 -7.83 13.49
N LEU A 190 -0.76 -8.68 12.48
CA LEU A 190 0.16 -8.80 11.36
C LEU A 190 0.26 -7.49 10.54
N LYS A 191 -0.85 -6.79 10.35
CA LYS A 191 -0.86 -5.48 9.69
C LYS A 191 -0.13 -4.39 10.47
N SER A 192 -0.12 -4.48 11.79
CA SER A 192 0.61 -3.55 12.67
C SER A 192 2.09 -3.91 12.86
N ALA A 193 2.51 -5.10 12.46
CA ALA A 193 3.89 -5.59 12.62
C ALA A 193 4.95 -4.71 11.92
N ILE A 194 4.55 -3.86 10.98
CA ILE A 194 5.44 -2.87 10.36
C ILE A 194 6.01 -1.87 11.38
N LEU A 195 5.36 -1.71 12.54
CA LEU A 195 5.81 -0.85 13.63
C LEU A 195 6.79 -1.54 14.57
N ASN A 196 6.92 -2.87 14.46
CA ASN A 196 7.85 -3.60 15.28
C ASN A 196 9.29 -3.24 14.88
N PRO A 197 10.21 -3.11 15.84
CA PRO A 197 11.61 -3.00 15.50
C PRO A 197 12.01 -4.18 14.60
N CYS A 198 12.56 -3.89 13.45
CA CYS A 198 13.13 -4.90 12.58
C CYS A 198 14.65 -4.79 12.64
N ASP A 199 15.33 -5.92 12.53
CA ASP A 199 16.75 -5.93 12.27
C ASP A 199 16.98 -5.32 10.87
N PHE A 200 17.60 -4.16 10.83
CA PHE A 200 17.97 -3.52 9.59
C PHE A 200 19.45 -3.17 9.62
N HIS A 201 20.04 -3.12 8.44
CA HIS A 201 21.42 -2.71 8.27
C HIS A 201 21.47 -1.30 7.72
N LEU A 202 22.40 -0.52 8.26
CA LEU A 202 22.74 0.77 7.67
C LEU A 202 23.74 0.54 6.54
N PHE A 203 23.52 1.21 5.42
CA PHE A 203 24.45 1.24 4.31
C PHE A 203 24.58 2.66 3.77
N GLU A 204 25.71 2.93 3.13
CA GLU A 204 25.96 4.21 2.47
C GLU A 204 26.30 3.96 1.01
N THR A 205 25.71 4.76 0.12
CA THR A 205 26.00 4.71 -1.31
C THR A 205 26.99 5.81 -1.64
N MET A 206 28.16 5.43 -2.17
CA MET A 206 29.25 6.34 -2.49
C MET A 206 29.57 6.29 -3.97
N TYR A 207 29.97 7.45 -4.53
CA TYR A 207 30.41 7.53 -5.91
C TYR A 207 31.93 7.39 -6.00
N PHE A 208 32.38 6.33 -6.69
CA PHE A 208 33.78 6.06 -6.92
C PHE A 208 34.18 6.49 -8.34
N LYS A 209 35.21 7.34 -8.44
CA LYS A 209 35.75 7.82 -9.71
C LYS A 209 37.25 8.06 -9.58
N ASN A 210 38.03 7.68 -10.60
CA ASN A 210 39.49 7.91 -10.66
C ASN A 210 40.20 7.43 -9.39
N SER A 211 39.88 6.23 -8.90
CA SER A 211 40.44 5.62 -7.68
C SER A 211 40.16 6.39 -6.39
N GLN A 212 39.20 7.29 -6.40
CA GLN A 212 38.80 8.07 -5.22
C GLN A 212 37.29 8.00 -5.00
N ILE A 213 36.90 8.00 -3.72
CA ILE A 213 35.49 8.14 -3.31
C ILE A 213 35.25 9.64 -3.08
N LEU A 214 34.32 10.21 -3.86
CA LEU A 214 33.98 11.62 -3.69
C LEU A 214 33.16 11.78 -2.39
N PHE A 215 33.47 12.86 -1.65
CA PHE A 215 32.79 13.20 -0.39
C PHE A 215 32.81 12.08 0.66
N LEU A 216 33.90 11.28 0.71
CA LEU A 216 34.04 10.18 1.64
C LEU A 216 33.76 10.60 3.09
N LYS A 217 34.34 11.71 3.54
CA LYS A 217 34.16 12.23 4.90
C LYS A 217 32.68 12.51 5.22
N GLU A 218 31.98 13.16 4.33
CA GLU A 218 30.56 13.51 4.48
C GLU A 218 29.67 12.26 4.49
N HIS A 219 29.95 11.28 3.65
CA HIS A 219 29.29 9.99 3.64
C HIS A 219 29.49 9.25 4.96
N LEU A 220 30.69 9.22 5.46
CA LEU A 220 31.03 8.56 6.73
C LEU A 220 30.35 9.25 7.92
N LEU A 221 30.38 10.58 7.98
CA LEU A 221 29.70 11.35 9.03
C LEU A 221 28.19 11.10 9.01
N ARG A 222 27.56 11.02 7.83
CA ARG A 222 26.15 10.70 7.70
C ARG A 222 25.84 9.30 8.21
N LEU A 223 26.65 8.30 7.86
CA LEU A 223 26.52 6.92 8.32
C LEU A 223 26.65 6.84 9.85
N ILE A 224 27.65 7.49 10.43
CA ILE A 224 27.87 7.54 11.87
C ILE A 224 26.68 8.18 12.60
N ASN A 225 26.23 9.34 12.12
CA ASN A 225 25.08 10.03 12.71
C ASN A 225 23.81 9.19 12.65
N SER A 226 23.61 8.45 11.56
CA SER A 226 22.50 7.51 11.43
C SER A 226 22.65 6.34 12.39
N ALA A 227 23.86 5.78 12.53
CA ALA A 227 24.16 4.69 13.44
C ALA A 227 23.88 5.08 14.91
N LEU A 228 24.33 6.26 15.32
CA LEU A 228 24.06 6.80 16.65
C LEU A 228 22.56 7.03 16.88
N LYS A 229 21.87 7.61 15.91
CA LYS A 229 20.42 7.87 16.01
C LYS A 229 19.60 6.59 16.20
N PHE A 230 20.03 5.48 15.61
CA PHE A 230 19.34 4.19 15.69
C PHE A 230 19.96 3.22 16.68
N ASN A 231 20.82 3.70 17.58
CA ASN A 231 21.49 2.91 18.63
C ASN A 231 22.28 1.69 18.08
N PHE A 232 22.85 1.81 16.90
CA PHE A 232 23.81 0.81 16.42
C PHE A 232 25.10 0.88 17.21
N ASN A 233 25.71 -0.27 17.45
CA ASN A 233 27.02 -0.33 18.05
C ASN A 233 28.08 0.23 17.08
N THR A 234 28.53 1.44 17.32
CA THR A 234 29.46 2.15 16.46
C THR A 234 30.93 1.86 16.77
N HIS A 235 31.21 1.14 17.85
CA HIS A 235 32.59 0.92 18.31
C HIS A 235 33.48 0.23 17.26
N LYS A 236 32.92 -0.70 16.49
CA LYS A 236 33.62 -1.39 15.40
C LYS A 236 33.76 -0.49 14.17
N LEU A 237 32.75 0.29 13.87
CA LEU A 237 32.75 1.27 12.78
C LEU A 237 33.87 2.30 12.97
N PHE A 238 34.02 2.88 14.16
CA PHE A 238 35.08 3.87 14.42
C PHE A 238 36.49 3.25 14.27
N LYS A 239 36.69 2.01 14.71
CA LYS A 239 37.98 1.34 14.61
C LYS A 239 38.40 1.05 13.17
N ASP A 240 37.46 0.66 12.34
CA ASP A 240 37.72 0.37 10.92
C ASP A 240 37.91 1.67 10.10
N PHE A 241 37.25 2.77 10.47
CA PHE A 241 37.35 4.06 9.79
C PHE A 241 38.65 4.81 10.07
N TYR A 242 39.20 4.74 11.28
CA TYR A 242 40.51 5.32 11.59
C TYR A 242 41.66 4.68 10.81
N ASN A 243 41.44 3.48 10.27
CA ASN A 243 42.42 2.79 9.43
C ASN A 243 42.25 3.10 7.92
N ILE A 244 41.22 3.85 7.51
CA ILE A 244 40.92 4.19 6.13
C ILE A 244 41.15 5.67 5.84
N LEU A 245 41.18 6.53 6.87
CA LEU A 245 41.52 7.95 6.82
C LEU A 245 42.98 8.18 7.10
#